data_43e2a1564c5a9330dc69d0c0a6b058e9
#
_entry.id   43e2a1564c5a9330dc69d0c0a6b058e9
#
_cell.length_a   1.000
_cell.length_b   1.000
_cell.length_c   1.000
_cell.angle_alpha   90.00
_cell.angle_beta   90.00
_cell.angle_gamma   90.00
#
_symmetry.space_group_name_H-M   'P 1'
#
loop_
_entity.id
_entity.type
_entity.pdbx_description
1 polymer ?
#
loop_
_entity_poly.entity_id
_entity_poly.type
_entity_poly.pdbx_seq_one_letter_code
_entity_poly.pdbx_strand_id
1 'polypeptide(L)'
;MKLKSLILKNFRSYKNVKILFDKSMNVIIGQNDVGKSTILEALDIFFEGSTIKIDITDFSKNAEDNKIIIGTEFVVDGEKEILIDTSNKTKLVDECLLNNDGFLEVLKEFEIKNEKLQKEKVFIKVQYPKEYSNEPLINMKISDLKKKLNEKFNEKEVEDIDKRTNAEIRKALYGKASNEFEEIKIDITKEDAKAVWEQLKKWLPLYFLFQSDRANKDSDADIQNPLKSATKIAVARFEEQFNSIKNQLEEELTKIGNETIDKMKEMGLENTNSLKPQISNKGLDTLFSFGLESDNGIALNKRGSGFRRMVLLNYFRAEAERKLESDENKDKDIIYAIEEPETAQHPNHQKMLIEALKELSHKDNYQLMLTTHTPEIAKMVDEENLILISKIDDVAIINNGDNKLDLIADTLGILPSIHPEKIQKLKVAVCVEGYTDIEFLKNINKNIIDFKNIVDLENEAILMIFLGGASIQHYVDYNYLVKLNIPQIHIYDSDYNQKDTAKHYQYKKYLDKVINSGNAGYLTRKAEIENYIHPDLIKSVYLIETCFHNKSDGWLKEWNSLDLPNFINQNANKTNKDIEPISSARTSKKYIATELSKQLTREMLEELGAFDEIKGWFEKIKELANI
;
A
#
# COMPACT_ATOMS: atom_id res chain seq x y z
N MET A 1 11.55 16.21 -8.05
CA MET A 1 10.83 16.07 -6.75
C MET A 1 10.51 14.63 -6.52
N LYS A 2 10.85 14.03 -5.37
CA LYS A 2 10.53 12.63 -5.03
C LYS A 2 9.39 12.60 -4.03
N LEU A 3 8.43 11.70 -4.23
CA LEU A 3 7.35 11.49 -3.27
C LEU A 3 7.89 10.81 -2.01
N LYS A 4 7.72 11.47 -0.86
CA LYS A 4 8.21 11.01 0.45
C LYS A 4 7.14 10.29 1.25
N SER A 5 5.91 10.79 1.22
CA SER A 5 4.80 10.17 1.94
C SER A 5 3.45 10.41 1.29
N LEU A 6 2.48 9.56 1.64
CA LEU A 6 1.05 9.72 1.38
C LEU A 6 0.32 9.81 2.72
N ILE A 7 -0.56 10.78 2.86
CA ILE A 7 -1.41 10.99 4.01
C ILE A 7 -2.85 10.73 3.58
N LEU A 8 -3.51 9.78 4.24
CA LEU A 8 -4.92 9.45 3.99
C LEU A 8 -5.72 9.66 5.27
N LYS A 9 -6.80 10.45 5.17
CA LYS A 9 -7.77 10.59 6.25
C LYS A 9 -9.17 10.40 5.72
N ASN A 10 -9.92 9.52 6.39
CA ASN A 10 -11.31 9.18 6.06
C ASN A 10 -11.51 8.70 4.61
N PHE A 11 -10.52 8.03 4.03
CA PHE A 11 -10.57 7.54 2.66
C PHE A 11 -10.70 6.01 2.62
N ARG A 12 -11.83 5.51 2.18
CA ARG A 12 -12.18 4.06 2.13
C ARG A 12 -11.92 3.34 3.45
N SER A 13 -10.99 2.37 3.49
CA SER A 13 -10.59 1.65 4.70
C SER A 13 -9.60 2.41 5.59
N TYR A 14 -9.06 3.54 5.14
CA TYR A 14 -8.08 4.33 5.88
C TYR A 14 -8.74 5.43 6.69
N LYS A 15 -8.63 5.33 8.03
CA LYS A 15 -9.17 6.33 8.96
C LYS A 15 -8.25 7.54 9.07
N ASN A 16 -6.99 7.32 9.43
CA ASN A 16 -5.94 8.34 9.50
C ASN A 16 -4.58 7.64 9.46
N VAL A 17 -3.86 7.77 8.35
CA VAL A 17 -2.59 7.09 8.15
C VAL A 17 -1.61 7.95 7.36
N LYS A 18 -0.33 7.87 7.72
CA LYS A 18 0.80 8.41 6.95
C LYS A 18 1.67 7.23 6.50
N ILE A 19 1.84 7.09 5.20
CA ILE A 19 2.61 6.02 4.55
C ILE A 19 3.90 6.63 4.05
N LEU A 20 5.03 6.12 4.50
CA LEU A 20 6.35 6.58 4.07
C LEU A 20 6.83 5.77 2.87
N PHE A 21 7.46 6.45 1.92
CA PHE A 21 8.02 5.84 0.72
C PHE A 21 9.52 6.03 0.63
N ASP A 22 10.20 4.98 0.13
CA ASP A 22 11.57 5.07 -0.36
C ASP A 22 11.62 5.82 -1.69
N LYS A 23 12.75 6.45 -1.97
CA LYS A 23 12.97 7.26 -3.18
C LYS A 23 13.05 6.44 -4.48
N SER A 24 13.29 5.12 -4.39
CA SER A 24 13.55 4.23 -5.52
C SER A 24 12.38 3.27 -5.77
N MET A 25 12.19 2.29 -4.90
CA MET A 25 11.20 1.23 -5.06
C MET A 25 10.42 1.01 -3.79
N ASN A 26 9.10 0.82 -3.90
CA ASN A 26 8.20 0.54 -2.79
C ASN A 26 7.30 -0.62 -3.16
N VAL A 27 7.27 -1.66 -2.33
CA VAL A 27 6.43 -2.83 -2.55
C VAL A 27 5.42 -2.95 -1.42
N ILE A 28 4.17 -2.73 -1.75
CA ILE A 28 3.04 -2.75 -0.84
C ILE A 28 2.49 -4.16 -0.77
N ILE A 29 2.53 -4.74 0.43
CA ILE A 29 2.20 -6.14 0.68
C ILE A 29 1.00 -6.23 1.62
N GLY A 30 0.18 -7.25 1.44
CA GLY A 30 -0.96 -7.54 2.30
C GLY A 30 -1.89 -8.58 1.69
N GLN A 31 -2.82 -9.07 2.48
CA GLN A 31 -3.89 -9.95 2.00
C GLN A 31 -4.78 -9.23 0.97
N ASN A 32 -5.64 -9.97 0.29
CA ASN A 32 -6.65 -9.35 -0.59
C ASN A 32 -7.60 -8.49 0.24
N ASP A 33 -8.10 -7.40 -0.36
CA ASP A 33 -9.04 -6.43 0.22
C ASP A 33 -8.56 -5.68 1.49
N VAL A 34 -7.26 -5.65 1.77
CA VAL A 34 -6.71 -4.87 2.89
C VAL A 34 -6.51 -3.39 2.58
N GLY A 35 -6.65 -2.97 1.31
CA GLY A 35 -6.49 -1.59 0.89
C GLY A 35 -5.19 -1.28 0.12
N LYS A 36 -4.47 -2.28 -0.42
CA LYS A 36 -3.25 -2.07 -1.23
C LYS A 36 -3.50 -1.17 -2.44
N SER A 37 -4.49 -1.51 -3.27
CA SER A 37 -4.87 -0.74 -4.46
C SER A 37 -5.34 0.66 -4.11
N THR A 38 -6.00 0.82 -2.95
CA THR A 38 -6.47 2.12 -2.45
C THR A 38 -5.35 3.16 -2.33
N ILE A 39 -4.13 2.74 -1.99
CA ILE A 39 -2.95 3.63 -1.92
C ILE A 39 -2.60 4.16 -3.31
N LEU A 40 -2.51 3.27 -4.30
CA LEU A 40 -2.17 3.66 -5.67
C LEU A 40 -3.27 4.52 -6.29
N GLU A 41 -4.53 4.19 -6.02
CA GLU A 41 -5.67 4.97 -6.50
C GLU A 41 -5.78 6.34 -5.83
N ALA A 42 -5.45 6.46 -4.53
CA ALA A 42 -5.37 7.75 -3.86
C ALA A 42 -4.31 8.68 -4.50
N LEU A 43 -3.17 8.11 -4.90
CA LEU A 43 -2.16 8.85 -5.64
C LEU A 43 -2.65 9.26 -7.03
N ASP A 44 -3.41 8.41 -7.76
CA ASP A 44 -4.00 8.79 -9.04
C ASP A 44 -4.96 9.97 -8.90
N ILE A 45 -5.80 9.97 -7.85
CA ILE A 45 -6.68 11.11 -7.51
C ILE A 45 -5.85 12.35 -7.18
N PHE A 46 -4.77 12.21 -6.40
CA PHE A 46 -3.92 13.34 -6.03
C PHE A 46 -3.24 13.98 -7.26
N PHE A 47 -2.69 13.17 -8.15
CA PHE A 47 -2.01 13.64 -9.37
C PHE A 47 -2.97 13.99 -10.53
N GLU A 48 -4.28 13.98 -10.28
CA GLU A 48 -5.33 14.27 -11.28
C GLU A 48 -5.24 13.33 -12.49
N GLY A 49 -4.94 12.05 -12.23
CA GLY A 49 -4.91 11.00 -13.22
C GLY A 49 -6.28 10.79 -13.88
N SER A 50 -6.28 10.17 -15.04
CA SER A 50 -7.53 9.91 -15.79
C SER A 50 -8.20 8.60 -15.37
N THR A 51 -7.54 7.80 -14.51
CA THR A 51 -7.95 6.43 -14.22
C THR A 51 -9.02 6.36 -13.15
N ILE A 52 -8.86 7.10 -12.05
CA ILE A 52 -9.74 7.06 -10.88
C ILE A 52 -10.34 8.44 -10.64
N LYS A 53 -11.65 8.46 -10.38
CA LYS A 53 -12.37 9.67 -9.95
C LYS A 53 -12.93 9.43 -8.56
N ILE A 54 -12.67 10.38 -7.66
CA ILE A 54 -13.21 10.34 -6.31
C ILE A 54 -14.72 10.55 -6.32
N ASP A 55 -15.45 9.80 -5.51
CA ASP A 55 -16.88 9.99 -5.29
C ASP A 55 -17.26 9.83 -3.81
N ILE A 56 -18.56 9.96 -3.50
CA ILE A 56 -19.06 9.88 -2.12
C ILE A 56 -18.84 8.49 -1.50
N THR A 57 -18.75 7.43 -2.29
CA THR A 57 -18.54 6.06 -1.78
C THR A 57 -17.14 5.82 -1.27
N ASP A 58 -16.19 6.71 -1.61
CA ASP A 58 -14.83 6.69 -1.08
C ASP A 58 -14.73 7.21 0.36
N PHE A 59 -15.81 7.78 0.90
CA PHE A 59 -15.85 8.25 2.27
C PHE A 59 -15.89 7.08 3.26
N SER A 60 -14.95 7.08 4.21
CA SER A 60 -14.83 6.00 5.20
C SER A 60 -16.05 5.91 6.09
N LYS A 61 -16.55 4.68 6.32
CA LYS A 61 -17.63 4.42 7.28
C LYS A 61 -17.21 4.73 8.73
N ASN A 62 -15.91 4.72 9.00
CA ASN A 62 -15.31 4.96 10.31
C ASN A 62 -14.77 6.39 10.46
N ALA A 63 -15.26 7.33 9.65
CA ALA A 63 -14.80 8.72 9.63
C ALA A 63 -15.11 9.46 10.93
N GLU A 64 -14.16 10.30 11.36
CA GLU A 64 -14.29 11.14 12.57
C GLU A 64 -14.88 12.53 12.27
N ASP A 65 -14.76 12.98 11.03
CA ASP A 65 -15.27 14.27 10.56
C ASP A 65 -15.81 14.10 9.12
N ASN A 66 -16.36 15.16 8.55
CA ASN A 66 -17.01 15.16 7.24
C ASN A 66 -16.06 15.49 6.07
N LYS A 67 -14.78 15.15 6.17
CA LYS A 67 -13.78 15.44 5.15
C LYS A 67 -12.98 14.21 4.77
N ILE A 68 -12.74 14.04 3.48
CA ILE A 68 -11.68 13.18 2.96
C ILE A 68 -10.44 14.05 2.77
N ILE A 69 -9.28 13.57 3.22
CA ILE A 69 -7.99 14.22 2.95
C ILE A 69 -7.07 13.22 2.25
N ILE A 70 -6.54 13.63 1.10
CA ILE A 70 -5.46 12.95 0.39
C ILE A 70 -4.30 13.94 0.32
N GLY A 71 -3.24 13.67 1.07
CA GLY A 71 -2.07 14.53 1.18
C GLY A 71 -0.79 13.82 0.76
N THR A 72 0.20 14.60 0.33
CA THR A 72 1.51 14.08 -0.04
C THR A 72 2.61 15.01 0.45
N GLU A 73 3.75 14.41 0.80
CA GLU A 73 4.99 15.16 1.05
C GLU A 73 5.99 14.83 -0.04
N PHE A 74 6.68 15.86 -0.51
CA PHE A 74 7.72 15.73 -1.51
C PHE A 74 9.08 16.19 -0.96
N VAL A 75 10.11 15.40 -1.21
CA VAL A 75 11.49 15.82 -1.07
C VAL A 75 11.79 16.78 -2.21
N VAL A 76 12.14 18.00 -1.87
CA VAL A 76 12.43 19.08 -2.81
C VAL A 76 13.82 19.65 -2.57
N ASP A 77 14.45 20.14 -3.62
CA ASP A 77 15.59 21.04 -3.48
C ASP A 77 15.03 22.44 -3.18
N GLY A 78 15.05 22.82 -1.91
CA GLY A 78 14.51 24.11 -1.45
C GLY A 78 15.24 25.32 -2.01
N GLU A 79 16.48 25.11 -2.48
CA GLU A 79 17.32 26.15 -3.10
C GLU A 79 17.08 26.29 -4.61
N LYS A 80 16.38 25.33 -5.23
CA LYS A 80 16.04 25.38 -6.65
C LYS A 80 15.06 26.53 -6.92
N GLU A 81 15.42 27.38 -7.87
CA GLU A 81 14.54 28.45 -8.33
C GLU A 81 13.40 27.90 -9.18
N ILE A 82 12.18 28.19 -8.77
CA ILE A 82 10.95 27.80 -9.48
C ILE A 82 10.07 29.04 -9.72
N LEU A 83 9.19 28.93 -10.71
CA LEU A 83 8.18 29.94 -10.96
C LEU A 83 6.97 29.61 -10.09
N ILE A 84 6.62 30.47 -9.12
CA ILE A 84 5.46 30.31 -8.24
C ILE A 84 4.33 31.25 -8.65
N ASP A 85 4.67 32.48 -9.02
CA ASP A 85 3.74 33.43 -9.62
C ASP A 85 4.22 33.86 -11.02
N THR A 86 3.44 34.63 -11.72
CA THR A 86 3.57 34.83 -13.18
C THR A 86 4.79 35.63 -13.64
N SER A 87 5.63 36.18 -12.77
CA SER A 87 6.65 37.14 -13.17
C SER A 87 8.09 36.77 -12.87
N ASN A 88 8.41 36.19 -11.72
CA ASN A 88 9.80 35.92 -11.35
C ASN A 88 9.98 34.55 -10.68
N LYS A 89 11.14 33.94 -10.91
CA LYS A 89 11.57 32.75 -10.19
C LYS A 89 11.88 33.11 -8.73
N THR A 90 11.50 32.19 -7.83
CA THR A 90 11.74 32.27 -6.40
C THR A 90 12.06 30.89 -5.85
N LYS A 91 12.53 30.80 -4.60
CA LYS A 91 12.80 29.54 -3.94
C LYS A 91 11.68 29.18 -2.97
N LEU A 92 11.36 27.89 -2.82
CA LEU A 92 10.34 27.43 -1.85
C LEU A 92 10.69 27.83 -0.41
N VAL A 93 11.98 27.87 -0.07
CA VAL A 93 12.46 28.31 1.24
C VAL A 93 12.19 29.80 1.43
N ASP A 94 12.49 30.64 0.43
CA ASP A 94 12.28 32.10 0.48
C ASP A 94 10.78 32.46 0.61
N GLU A 95 9.89 31.59 0.13
CA GLU A 95 8.44 31.75 0.20
C GLU A 95 7.79 31.08 1.44
N CYS A 96 8.59 30.49 2.33
CA CYS A 96 8.09 29.76 3.50
C CYS A 96 7.06 28.67 3.16
N LEU A 97 7.27 27.91 2.06
CA LEU A 97 6.35 26.89 1.57
C LEU A 97 6.73 25.46 1.96
N LEU A 98 7.65 25.30 2.88
CA LEU A 98 8.05 23.99 3.40
C LEU A 98 7.48 23.76 4.79
N ASN A 99 7.23 22.50 5.14
CA ASN A 99 6.85 22.09 6.48
C ASN A 99 8.07 22.06 7.42
N ASN A 100 7.87 21.69 8.68
CA ASN A 100 8.92 21.67 9.72
C ASN A 100 10.09 20.73 9.37
N ASP A 101 9.83 19.67 8.58
CA ASP A 101 10.82 18.70 8.15
C ASP A 101 11.52 19.07 6.83
N GLY A 102 11.21 20.26 6.28
CA GLY A 102 11.78 20.74 5.02
C GLY A 102 11.17 20.13 3.76
N PHE A 103 9.98 19.51 3.85
CA PHE A 103 9.26 18.94 2.73
C PHE A 103 8.17 19.87 2.22
N LEU A 104 7.86 19.77 0.92
CA LEU A 104 6.65 20.36 0.35
C LEU A 104 5.47 19.44 0.67
N GLU A 105 4.59 19.86 1.59
CA GLU A 105 3.40 19.11 1.99
C GLU A 105 2.14 19.70 1.37
N VAL A 106 1.49 18.94 0.49
CA VAL A 106 0.26 19.35 -0.23
C VAL A 106 -0.89 18.46 0.17
N LEU A 107 -2.03 19.06 0.55
CA LEU A 107 -3.23 18.38 0.98
C LEU A 107 -4.39 18.72 0.06
N LYS A 108 -5.06 17.72 -0.48
CA LYS A 108 -6.36 17.84 -1.16
C LYS A 108 -7.47 17.47 -0.17
N GLU A 109 -8.35 18.41 0.14
CA GLU A 109 -9.49 18.19 1.05
C GLU A 109 -10.80 18.19 0.26
N PHE A 110 -11.63 17.17 0.47
CA PHE A 110 -12.95 17.01 -0.10
C PHE A 110 -13.98 17.01 1.02
N GLU A 111 -14.73 18.08 1.14
CA GLU A 111 -15.76 18.23 2.17
C GLU A 111 -17.06 17.54 1.75
N ILE A 112 -17.74 16.89 2.69
CA ILE A 112 -19.03 16.26 2.45
C ILE A 112 -20.12 17.12 3.09
N LYS A 113 -21.04 17.61 2.26
CA LYS A 113 -22.21 18.39 2.69
C LYS A 113 -23.48 17.83 2.05
N ASN A 114 -24.49 17.58 2.86
CA ASN A 114 -25.79 17.06 2.41
C ASN A 114 -25.62 15.81 1.52
N GLU A 115 -24.81 14.85 1.98
CA GLU A 115 -24.51 13.59 1.27
C GLU A 115 -23.92 13.78 -0.13
N LYS A 116 -23.28 14.93 -0.39
CA LYS A 116 -22.61 15.23 -1.65
C LYS A 116 -21.18 15.66 -1.40
N LEU A 117 -20.28 15.09 -2.21
CA LEU A 117 -18.89 15.50 -2.24
C LEU A 117 -18.79 16.91 -2.84
N GLN A 118 -18.13 17.81 -2.13
CA GLN A 118 -17.88 19.17 -2.59
C GLN A 118 -16.62 19.21 -3.47
N LYS A 119 -16.47 20.33 -4.20
CA LYS A 119 -15.26 20.57 -4.98
C LYS A 119 -14.02 20.54 -4.09
N GLU A 120 -12.94 19.98 -4.60
CA GLU A 120 -11.66 19.91 -3.90
C GLU A 120 -11.14 21.31 -3.51
N LYS A 121 -10.52 21.36 -2.34
CA LYS A 121 -9.68 22.46 -1.89
C LYS A 121 -8.25 21.95 -1.73
N VAL A 122 -7.30 22.75 -2.18
CA VAL A 122 -5.88 22.40 -2.09
C VAL A 122 -5.20 23.32 -1.09
N PHE A 123 -4.47 22.71 -0.16
CA PHE A 123 -3.74 23.41 0.88
C PHE A 123 -2.27 23.02 0.82
N ILE A 124 -1.40 23.98 1.14
CA ILE A 124 0.00 23.69 1.49
C ILE A 124 0.11 23.80 3.01
N LYS A 125 0.62 22.74 3.66
CA LYS A 125 0.91 22.74 5.10
C LYS A 125 2.35 23.15 5.30
N VAL A 126 2.57 24.23 6.05
CA VAL A 126 3.86 24.93 6.12
C VAL A 126 4.21 25.35 7.54
N GLN A 127 5.50 25.54 7.77
CA GLN A 127 6.03 26.24 8.93
C GLN A 127 6.17 27.73 8.56
N TYR A 128 5.30 28.56 9.12
CA TYR A 128 5.08 29.92 8.65
C TYR A 128 5.34 30.96 9.76
N PRO A 129 5.87 32.17 9.41
CA PRO A 129 6.02 33.21 10.40
C PRO A 129 4.68 33.57 11.05
N LYS A 130 4.62 33.51 12.37
CA LYS A 130 3.40 33.73 13.17
C LYS A 130 2.75 35.09 12.92
N GLU A 131 3.55 36.07 12.61
CA GLU A 131 3.10 37.43 12.27
C GLU A 131 2.15 37.45 11.06
N TYR A 132 2.35 36.53 10.10
CA TYR A 132 1.56 36.44 8.86
C TYR A 132 0.68 35.22 8.79
N SER A 133 0.55 34.46 9.86
CA SER A 133 -0.19 33.19 9.85
C SER A 133 -1.68 33.33 9.58
N ASN A 134 -2.29 34.40 10.09
CA ASN A 134 -3.72 34.69 9.85
C ASN A 134 -4.02 35.19 8.44
N GLU A 135 -3.03 35.81 7.80
CA GLU A 135 -3.16 36.40 6.46
C GLU A 135 -1.87 36.15 5.66
N PRO A 136 -1.70 34.92 5.11
CA PRO A 136 -0.50 34.52 4.40
C PRO A 136 -0.14 35.44 3.24
N LEU A 137 1.11 35.90 3.19
CA LEU A 137 1.57 36.88 2.18
C LEU A 137 1.42 36.36 0.74
N ILE A 138 1.47 35.03 0.55
CA ILE A 138 1.32 34.41 -0.76
C ILE A 138 -0.10 34.55 -1.34
N ASN A 139 -1.10 34.78 -0.47
CA ASN A 139 -2.50 34.98 -0.85
C ASN A 139 -2.83 36.46 -1.09
N MET A 140 -1.86 37.38 -0.93
CA MET A 140 -2.07 38.81 -1.02
C MET A 140 -1.82 39.35 -2.41
N LYS A 141 -2.61 40.37 -2.79
CA LYS A 141 -2.37 41.15 -4.00
C LYS A 141 -1.15 42.04 -3.84
N ILE A 142 -0.52 42.40 -4.96
CA ILE A 142 0.65 43.26 -4.96
C ILE A 142 0.40 44.62 -4.26
N SER A 143 -0.82 45.17 -4.34
CA SER A 143 -1.24 46.40 -3.64
C SER A 143 -1.11 46.25 -2.13
N ASP A 144 -1.57 45.11 -1.59
CA ASP A 144 -1.60 44.85 -0.15
C ASP A 144 -0.18 44.53 0.38
N LEU A 145 0.58 43.78 -0.44
CA LEU A 145 2.01 43.54 -0.16
C LEU A 145 2.81 44.86 -0.08
N LYS A 146 2.58 45.79 -1.04
CA LYS A 146 3.23 47.11 -1.02
C LYS A 146 2.84 47.94 0.19
N LYS A 147 1.57 47.85 0.62
CA LYS A 147 1.09 48.56 1.82
C LYS A 147 1.81 48.00 3.06
N LYS A 148 1.85 46.67 3.26
CA LYS A 148 2.57 46.03 4.36
C LYS A 148 4.09 46.34 4.32
N LEU A 149 4.68 46.43 3.12
CA LEU A 149 6.08 46.81 2.96
C LEU A 149 6.34 48.22 3.50
N ASN A 150 5.50 49.20 3.11
CA ASN A 150 5.63 50.58 3.55
C ASN A 150 5.33 50.79 5.05
N GLU A 151 4.52 49.91 5.65
CA GLU A 151 4.25 49.93 7.10
C GLU A 151 5.46 49.41 7.92
N LYS A 152 6.23 48.48 7.35
CA LYS A 152 7.29 47.75 8.07
C LYS A 152 8.71 48.28 7.80
N PHE A 153 8.90 48.96 6.69
CA PHE A 153 10.21 49.46 6.24
C PHE A 153 10.19 50.96 6.15
N ASN A 154 11.33 51.60 6.44
CA ASN A 154 11.51 53.05 6.23
C ASN A 154 11.76 53.36 4.73
N GLU A 155 11.62 54.64 4.34
CA GLU A 155 11.71 55.04 2.93
C GLU A 155 13.03 54.62 2.25
N LYS A 156 14.16 54.67 2.95
CA LYS A 156 15.47 54.27 2.40
C LYS A 156 15.57 52.78 2.16
N GLU A 157 15.07 51.95 3.08
CA GLU A 157 15.07 50.50 2.94
C GLU A 157 14.13 50.03 1.83
N VAL A 158 13.05 50.75 1.61
CA VAL A 158 12.06 50.49 0.56
C VAL A 158 12.59 50.79 -0.84
N GLU A 159 13.58 51.72 -0.99
CA GLU A 159 14.21 52.05 -2.27
C GLU A 159 15.04 50.89 -2.83
N ASP A 160 15.64 50.09 -1.96
CA ASP A 160 16.50 48.95 -2.33
C ASP A 160 15.71 47.69 -2.73
N ILE A 161 14.37 47.65 -2.54
CA ILE A 161 13.54 46.52 -2.79
C ILE A 161 12.81 46.63 -4.16
N ASP A 162 12.91 45.66 -5.02
CA ASP A 162 12.18 45.65 -6.28
C ASP A 162 10.66 45.42 -6.07
N LYS A 163 9.91 46.50 -6.14
CA LYS A 163 8.47 46.55 -5.93
C LYS A 163 7.64 46.09 -7.15
N ARG A 164 8.30 45.67 -8.23
CA ARG A 164 7.60 45.25 -9.46
C ARG A 164 7.12 43.80 -9.37
N THR A 165 7.71 43.01 -8.45
CA THR A 165 7.42 41.58 -8.32
C THR A 165 6.95 41.21 -6.91
N ASN A 166 5.96 40.32 -6.82
CA ASN A 166 5.43 39.86 -5.54
C ASN A 166 6.50 39.10 -4.74
N ALA A 167 7.32 38.28 -5.41
CA ALA A 167 8.33 37.44 -4.78
C ALA A 167 9.36 38.27 -4.00
N GLU A 168 9.89 39.34 -4.58
CA GLU A 168 10.88 40.21 -3.92
C GLU A 168 10.27 40.96 -2.71
N ILE A 169 9.01 41.41 -2.83
CA ILE A 169 8.31 42.04 -1.72
C ILE A 169 8.07 41.04 -0.59
N ARG A 170 7.61 39.81 -0.90
CA ARG A 170 7.41 38.75 0.11
C ARG A 170 8.73 38.38 0.78
N LYS A 171 9.79 38.18 0.01
CA LYS A 171 11.13 37.87 0.53
C LYS A 171 11.62 38.93 1.53
N ALA A 172 11.45 40.21 1.20
CA ALA A 172 11.80 41.31 2.09
C ALA A 172 10.97 41.27 3.39
N LEU A 173 9.65 41.07 3.29
CA LEU A 173 8.75 40.95 4.44
C LEU A 173 9.09 39.77 5.35
N TYR A 174 9.38 38.60 4.78
CA TYR A 174 9.82 37.43 5.54
C TYR A 174 11.18 37.67 6.23
N GLY A 175 12.11 38.35 5.56
CA GLY A 175 13.42 38.68 6.13
C GLY A 175 13.36 39.60 7.37
N LYS A 176 12.28 40.39 7.53
CA LYS A 176 11.99 41.20 8.72
C LYS A 176 10.95 40.61 9.67
N ALA A 177 10.42 39.42 9.39
CA ALA A 177 9.48 38.76 10.28
C ALA A 177 10.14 38.37 11.61
N SER A 178 9.35 38.21 12.65
CA SER A 178 9.82 37.62 13.92
C SER A 178 10.29 36.18 13.69
N ASN A 179 11.27 35.71 14.48
CA ASN A 179 11.73 34.31 14.44
C ASN A 179 10.76 33.33 15.09
N GLU A 180 9.51 33.73 15.29
CA GLU A 180 8.45 32.84 15.78
C GLU A 180 7.71 32.26 14.59
N PHE A 181 7.69 30.91 14.51
CA PHE A 181 7.01 30.17 13.46
C PHE A 181 5.91 29.30 14.06
N GLU A 182 4.85 29.07 13.29
CA GLU A 182 3.79 28.12 13.62
C GLU A 182 3.35 27.33 12.38
N GLU A 183 2.81 26.16 12.61
CA GLU A 183 2.30 25.30 11.53
C GLU A 183 0.92 25.81 11.09
N ILE A 184 0.78 26.14 9.82
CA ILE A 184 -0.49 26.56 9.22
C ILE A 184 -0.79 25.80 7.92
N LYS A 185 -2.07 25.86 7.51
CA LYS A 185 -2.54 25.40 6.19
C LYS A 185 -2.89 26.62 5.35
N ILE A 186 -2.21 26.81 4.24
CA ILE A 186 -2.48 27.88 3.28
C ILE A 186 -3.39 27.35 2.17
N ASP A 187 -4.59 27.91 2.05
CA ASP A 187 -5.53 27.59 0.96
C ASP A 187 -5.04 28.22 -0.34
N ILE A 188 -4.63 27.40 -1.29
CA ILE A 188 -4.12 27.82 -2.60
C ILE A 188 -5.16 27.65 -3.74
N THR A 189 -6.43 27.42 -3.38
CA THR A 189 -7.55 27.40 -4.36
C THR A 189 -8.25 28.75 -4.51
N LYS A 190 -7.95 29.69 -3.61
CA LYS A 190 -8.48 31.06 -3.66
C LYS A 190 -7.96 31.81 -4.88
N GLU A 191 -8.75 32.77 -5.38
CA GLU A 191 -8.51 33.44 -6.67
C GLU A 191 -7.08 33.93 -6.89
N ASP A 192 -6.47 34.56 -5.89
CA ASP A 192 -5.12 35.15 -6.01
C ASP A 192 -3.99 34.09 -5.86
N ALA A 193 -4.25 32.98 -5.16
CA ALA A 193 -3.29 31.89 -4.97
C ALA A 193 -3.42 30.75 -6.00
N LYS A 194 -4.46 30.74 -6.82
CA LYS A 194 -4.68 29.70 -7.82
C LYS A 194 -3.52 29.56 -8.81
N ALA A 195 -2.88 30.67 -9.17
CA ALA A 195 -1.72 30.67 -10.03
C ALA A 195 -0.54 29.89 -9.41
N VAL A 196 -0.39 29.94 -8.09
CA VAL A 196 0.65 29.22 -7.34
C VAL A 196 0.47 27.72 -7.52
N TRP A 197 -0.76 27.22 -7.35
CA TRP A 197 -1.05 25.79 -7.55
C TRP A 197 -0.78 25.32 -8.97
N GLU A 198 -1.24 26.08 -9.97
CA GLU A 198 -1.01 25.75 -11.38
C GLU A 198 0.48 25.72 -11.75
N GLN A 199 1.31 26.56 -11.13
CA GLN A 199 2.74 26.51 -11.33
C GLN A 199 3.40 25.34 -10.57
N LEU A 200 3.02 25.09 -9.31
CA LEU A 200 3.55 23.95 -8.54
C LEU A 200 3.22 22.62 -9.21
N LYS A 201 2.04 22.45 -9.79
CA LYS A 201 1.68 21.24 -10.57
C LYS A 201 2.69 20.94 -11.68
N LYS A 202 3.26 21.97 -12.32
CA LYS A 202 4.25 21.77 -13.37
C LYS A 202 5.55 21.14 -12.88
N TRP A 203 5.81 21.20 -11.58
CA TRP A 203 7.00 20.64 -10.93
C TRP A 203 6.75 19.28 -10.29
N LEU A 204 5.48 18.89 -10.07
CA LEU A 204 5.16 17.59 -9.52
C LEU A 204 5.61 16.46 -10.46
N PRO A 205 5.96 15.28 -9.91
CA PRO A 205 6.26 14.10 -10.69
C PRO A 205 5.11 13.71 -11.62
N LEU A 206 5.46 13.07 -12.73
CA LEU A 206 4.48 12.41 -13.59
C LEU A 206 4.08 11.08 -12.95
N TYR A 207 2.79 10.87 -12.72
CA TYR A 207 2.25 9.65 -12.12
C TYR A 207 1.55 8.78 -13.17
N PHE A 208 1.85 7.48 -13.17
CA PHE A 208 1.23 6.51 -14.07
C PHE A 208 0.76 5.30 -13.29
N LEU A 209 -0.55 5.04 -13.30
CA LEU A 209 -1.18 3.91 -12.64
C LEU A 209 -1.48 2.79 -13.65
N PHE A 210 -0.96 1.59 -13.36
CA PHE A 210 -1.20 0.36 -14.13
C PHE A 210 -1.97 -0.62 -13.27
N GLN A 211 -3.26 -0.80 -13.57
CA GLN A 211 -4.13 -1.74 -12.86
C GLN A 211 -4.20 -3.09 -13.55
N SER A 212 -4.12 -4.17 -12.75
CA SER A 212 -4.16 -5.53 -13.29
C SER A 212 -5.56 -6.01 -13.64
N ASP A 213 -6.56 -5.53 -12.94
CA ASP A 213 -7.89 -6.16 -12.85
C ASP A 213 -9.07 -5.21 -13.12
N ARG A 214 -8.93 -4.26 -14.04
CA ARG A 214 -10.17 -3.72 -14.61
C ARG A 214 -10.79 -4.77 -15.48
N ALA A 215 -11.77 -5.45 -14.84
CA ALA A 215 -12.53 -6.53 -15.41
C ALA A 215 -13.03 -6.18 -16.81
N ASN A 216 -12.80 -7.14 -17.72
CA ASN A 216 -13.50 -7.50 -18.93
C ASN A 216 -14.99 -7.06 -19.02
N LYS A 217 -15.30 -5.81 -18.83
CA LYS A 217 -16.54 -5.25 -19.37
C LYS A 217 -16.19 -4.71 -20.75
N ASP A 218 -16.81 -5.30 -21.76
CA ASP A 218 -16.66 -4.90 -23.18
C ASP A 218 -16.93 -3.41 -23.45
N SER A 219 -17.35 -2.64 -22.43
CA SER A 219 -17.54 -1.20 -22.48
C SER A 219 -16.29 -0.34 -22.21
N ASP A 220 -15.23 -0.89 -21.59
CA ASP A 220 -13.98 -0.18 -21.30
C ASP A 220 -12.91 -0.45 -22.39
N ALA A 221 -13.31 -0.37 -23.64
CA ALA A 221 -12.45 -0.57 -24.82
C ALA A 221 -11.18 0.30 -24.85
N ASP A 222 -11.16 1.40 -24.06
CA ASP A 222 -10.06 2.35 -24.03
C ASP A 222 -8.86 1.90 -23.17
N ILE A 223 -9.10 1.00 -22.22
CA ILE A 223 -8.03 0.50 -21.32
C ILE A 223 -7.49 -0.85 -21.78
N GLN A 224 -8.30 -1.64 -22.47
CA GLN A 224 -7.87 -2.95 -22.98
C GLN A 224 -6.93 -2.89 -24.19
N ASN A 225 -6.83 -1.76 -24.84
CA ASN A 225 -5.98 -1.62 -26.01
C ASN A 225 -5.02 -0.44 -25.86
N PRO A 226 -3.80 -0.67 -25.33
CA PRO A 226 -2.76 0.37 -25.24
C PRO A 226 -2.48 1.03 -26.60
N LEU A 227 -2.74 0.30 -27.67
CA LEU A 227 -2.59 0.79 -29.02
C LEU A 227 -3.65 1.81 -29.42
N LYS A 228 -4.86 1.77 -28.82
CA LYS A 228 -5.87 2.84 -28.96
C LYS A 228 -5.45 4.12 -28.27
N SER A 229 -4.80 4.03 -27.12
CA SER A 229 -4.22 5.21 -26.45
C SER A 229 -3.12 5.85 -27.31
N ALA A 230 -2.25 5.05 -27.94
CA ALA A 230 -1.28 5.55 -28.90
C ALA A 230 -1.92 6.24 -30.10
N THR A 231 -3.00 5.67 -30.61
CA THR A 231 -3.77 6.27 -31.69
C THR A 231 -4.38 7.62 -31.29
N LYS A 232 -5.00 7.70 -30.10
CA LYS A 232 -5.53 8.97 -29.56
C LYS A 232 -4.44 10.05 -29.45
N ILE A 233 -3.29 9.72 -28.89
CA ILE A 233 -2.18 10.66 -28.73
C ILE A 233 -1.64 11.11 -30.10
N ALA A 234 -1.47 10.17 -31.04
CA ALA A 234 -1.04 10.51 -32.39
C ALA A 234 -2.03 11.42 -33.12
N VAL A 235 -3.34 11.12 -32.99
CA VAL A 235 -4.41 11.92 -33.59
C VAL A 235 -4.51 13.31 -32.93
N ALA A 236 -4.34 13.42 -31.63
CA ALA A 236 -4.37 14.70 -30.91
C ALA A 236 -3.32 15.70 -31.41
N ARG A 237 -2.18 15.25 -31.91
CA ARG A 237 -1.16 16.13 -32.52
C ARG A 237 -1.61 16.79 -33.82
N PHE A 238 -2.60 16.23 -34.47
CA PHE A 238 -3.16 16.73 -35.73
C PHE A 238 -4.58 17.26 -35.59
N GLU A 239 -5.06 17.41 -34.35
CA GLU A 239 -6.46 17.75 -34.05
C GLU A 239 -6.91 19.06 -34.70
N GLU A 240 -6.07 20.11 -34.68
CA GLU A 240 -6.37 21.39 -35.33
C GLU A 240 -6.51 21.25 -36.83
N GLN A 241 -5.63 20.48 -37.49
CA GLN A 241 -5.68 20.25 -38.93
C GLN A 241 -6.91 19.43 -39.33
N PHE A 242 -7.23 18.40 -38.54
CA PHE A 242 -8.43 17.60 -38.76
C PHE A 242 -9.72 18.40 -38.51
N ASN A 243 -9.75 19.24 -37.48
CA ASN A 243 -10.91 20.12 -37.24
C ASN A 243 -11.12 21.12 -38.39
N SER A 244 -10.05 21.65 -38.97
CA SER A 244 -10.14 22.51 -40.17
C SER A 244 -10.75 21.77 -41.37
N ILE A 245 -10.26 20.57 -41.67
CA ILE A 245 -10.76 19.71 -42.77
C ILE A 245 -12.24 19.33 -42.50
N LYS A 246 -12.55 18.96 -41.26
CA LYS A 246 -13.91 18.61 -40.84
C LYS A 246 -14.88 19.75 -41.06
N ASN A 247 -14.54 20.97 -40.64
CA ASN A 247 -15.38 22.13 -40.81
C ASN A 247 -15.64 22.43 -42.31
N GLN A 248 -14.61 22.30 -43.14
CA GLN A 248 -14.78 22.47 -44.61
C GLN A 248 -15.72 21.42 -45.20
N LEU A 249 -15.58 20.15 -44.76
CA LEU A 249 -16.48 19.07 -45.19
C LEU A 249 -17.93 19.29 -44.72
N GLU A 250 -18.12 19.77 -43.49
CA GLU A 250 -19.43 20.08 -42.95
C GLU A 250 -20.12 21.23 -43.73
N GLU A 251 -19.36 22.26 -44.11
CA GLU A 251 -19.83 23.35 -44.93
C GLU A 251 -20.29 22.87 -46.33
N GLU A 252 -19.45 22.08 -47.00
CA GLU A 252 -19.76 21.51 -48.32
C GLU A 252 -20.99 20.57 -48.29
N LEU A 253 -21.05 19.68 -47.30
CA LEU A 253 -22.18 18.75 -47.12
C LEU A 253 -23.49 19.52 -46.80
N THR A 254 -23.39 20.57 -46.00
CA THR A 254 -24.53 21.44 -45.69
C THR A 254 -25.02 22.15 -46.94
N LYS A 255 -24.12 22.64 -47.78
CA LYS A 255 -24.45 23.27 -49.06
C LYS A 255 -25.16 22.29 -49.98
N ILE A 256 -24.61 21.11 -50.20
CA ILE A 256 -25.24 20.05 -51.01
C ILE A 256 -26.61 19.67 -50.48
N GLY A 257 -26.75 19.54 -49.14
CA GLY A 257 -28.01 19.23 -48.48
C GLY A 257 -29.06 20.31 -48.72
N ASN A 258 -28.69 21.59 -48.61
CA ASN A 258 -29.58 22.72 -48.88
C ASN A 258 -29.99 22.81 -50.35
N GLU A 259 -29.03 22.63 -51.27
CA GLU A 259 -29.32 22.59 -52.72
C GLU A 259 -30.29 21.44 -53.06
N THR A 260 -30.15 20.30 -52.41
CA THR A 260 -31.08 19.17 -52.58
C THR A 260 -32.47 19.53 -52.08
N ILE A 261 -32.58 20.15 -50.90
CA ILE A 261 -33.86 20.59 -50.32
C ILE A 261 -34.53 21.63 -51.24
N ASP A 262 -33.75 22.54 -51.81
CA ASP A 262 -34.30 23.56 -52.73
C ASP A 262 -34.81 22.93 -54.03
N LYS A 263 -34.15 21.93 -54.56
CA LYS A 263 -34.67 21.17 -55.71
C LYS A 263 -35.96 20.40 -55.38
N MET A 264 -36.07 19.87 -54.15
CA MET A 264 -37.32 19.24 -53.69
C MET A 264 -38.48 20.25 -53.58
N LYS A 265 -38.19 21.48 -53.18
CA LYS A 265 -39.20 22.57 -53.15
C LYS A 265 -39.65 22.95 -54.59
N GLU A 266 -38.73 23.04 -55.54
CA GLU A 266 -39.03 23.26 -56.94
C GLU A 266 -39.95 22.18 -57.54
N MET A 267 -39.83 20.93 -57.05
CA MET A 267 -40.72 19.83 -57.47
C MET A 267 -42.08 19.82 -56.77
N GLY A 268 -42.35 20.77 -55.88
CA GLY A 268 -43.67 20.91 -55.22
C GLY A 268 -43.89 19.85 -54.11
N LEU A 269 -42.88 19.25 -53.56
CA LEU A 269 -43.02 18.29 -52.47
C LEU A 269 -43.46 18.98 -51.17
N GLU A 270 -44.55 18.51 -50.57
CA GLU A 270 -45.04 19.01 -49.28
C GLU A 270 -44.06 18.69 -48.13
N ASN A 271 -44.01 19.55 -47.09
CA ASN A 271 -43.18 19.44 -45.89
C ASN A 271 -41.65 19.63 -46.07
N THR A 272 -41.17 20.10 -47.21
CA THR A 272 -39.75 20.39 -47.44
C THR A 272 -39.21 21.56 -46.60
N ASN A 273 -40.10 22.47 -46.14
CA ASN A 273 -39.73 23.65 -45.33
C ASN A 273 -39.22 23.30 -43.92
N SER A 274 -39.49 22.09 -43.43
CA SER A 274 -39.04 21.60 -42.10
C SER A 274 -37.76 20.79 -42.17
N LEU A 275 -37.28 20.46 -43.37
CA LEU A 275 -36.05 19.66 -43.54
C LEU A 275 -34.81 20.53 -43.34
N LYS A 276 -33.85 20.01 -42.62
CA LYS A 276 -32.48 20.58 -42.43
C LYS A 276 -31.46 19.47 -42.60
N PRO A 277 -30.34 19.76 -43.28
CA PRO A 277 -29.24 18.82 -43.30
C PRO A 277 -28.76 18.50 -41.87
N GLN A 278 -28.58 17.24 -41.56
CA GLN A 278 -28.02 16.79 -40.27
C GLN A 278 -26.78 15.93 -40.53
N ILE A 279 -25.64 16.37 -40.02
CA ILE A 279 -24.37 15.69 -40.18
C ILE A 279 -24.02 15.02 -38.86
N SER A 280 -23.79 13.73 -38.88
CA SER A 280 -23.30 12.99 -37.73
C SER A 280 -21.82 12.65 -37.91
N ASN A 281 -20.99 13.01 -36.96
CA ASN A 281 -19.57 12.75 -36.99
C ASN A 281 -19.16 11.67 -35.97
N LYS A 282 -18.33 10.73 -36.40
CA LYS A 282 -17.61 9.83 -35.50
C LYS A 282 -16.31 10.50 -35.08
N GLY A 283 -15.85 10.25 -33.87
CA GLY A 283 -14.58 10.78 -33.38
C GLY A 283 -13.39 10.32 -34.26
N LEU A 284 -12.42 11.19 -34.44
CA LEU A 284 -11.23 10.94 -35.26
C LEU A 284 -10.44 9.73 -34.79
N ASP A 285 -10.43 9.46 -33.49
CA ASP A 285 -9.80 8.30 -32.86
C ASP A 285 -10.39 6.96 -33.31
N THR A 286 -11.61 6.97 -33.87
CA THR A 286 -12.27 5.76 -34.41
C THR A 286 -11.93 5.48 -35.87
N LEU A 287 -11.30 6.43 -36.59
CA LEU A 287 -10.91 6.27 -37.99
C LEU A 287 -9.62 5.47 -38.19
N PHE A 288 -8.81 5.39 -37.14
CA PHE A 288 -7.53 4.71 -37.17
C PHE A 288 -7.50 3.57 -36.17
N SER A 289 -6.90 2.45 -36.57
CA SER A 289 -6.58 1.34 -35.66
C SER A 289 -5.10 1.00 -35.79
N PHE A 290 -4.42 0.89 -34.66
CA PHE A 290 -3.04 0.46 -34.60
C PHE A 290 -2.99 -0.91 -33.93
N GLY A 291 -2.30 -1.86 -34.51
CA GLY A 291 -2.17 -3.24 -33.99
C GLY A 291 -0.72 -3.71 -34.06
N LEU A 292 -0.35 -4.59 -33.13
CA LEU A 292 0.90 -5.34 -33.17
C LEU A 292 0.59 -6.78 -33.57
N GLU A 293 1.29 -7.27 -34.57
CA GLU A 293 1.23 -8.66 -35.03
C GLU A 293 2.60 -9.31 -34.92
N SER A 294 2.63 -10.59 -34.57
CA SER A 294 3.87 -11.37 -34.61
C SER A 294 4.16 -11.89 -36.03
N ASP A 295 5.36 -12.38 -36.24
CA ASP A 295 5.81 -12.98 -37.52
C ASP A 295 4.87 -14.08 -38.06
N ASN A 296 4.06 -14.68 -37.19
CA ASN A 296 3.07 -15.70 -37.55
C ASN A 296 1.66 -15.11 -37.79
N GLY A 297 1.49 -13.78 -37.89
CA GLY A 297 0.20 -13.12 -38.11
C GLY A 297 -0.79 -13.23 -36.92
N ILE A 298 -0.32 -13.56 -35.72
CA ILE A 298 -1.16 -13.64 -34.53
C ILE A 298 -1.23 -12.27 -33.89
N ALA A 299 -2.41 -11.65 -33.95
CA ALA A 299 -2.66 -10.35 -33.32
C ALA A 299 -2.47 -10.39 -31.80
N LEU A 300 -2.02 -9.29 -31.19
CA LEU A 300 -1.72 -9.16 -29.75
C LEU A 300 -2.90 -9.57 -28.87
N ASN A 301 -4.14 -9.23 -29.24
CA ASN A 301 -5.35 -9.56 -28.50
C ASN A 301 -5.66 -11.08 -28.43
N LYS A 302 -5.05 -11.88 -29.29
CA LYS A 302 -5.14 -13.34 -29.29
C LYS A 302 -4.01 -14.03 -28.52
N ARG A 303 -3.07 -13.26 -27.96
CA ARG A 303 -1.99 -13.76 -27.11
C ARG A 303 -2.44 -13.93 -25.67
N GLY A 304 -1.71 -14.74 -24.91
CA GLY A 304 -1.96 -14.93 -23.48
C GLY A 304 -1.90 -13.62 -22.68
N SER A 305 -2.63 -13.55 -21.56
CA SER A 305 -2.75 -12.36 -20.70
C SER A 305 -1.39 -11.83 -20.24
N GLY A 306 -0.47 -12.71 -19.83
CA GLY A 306 0.88 -12.32 -19.38
C GLY A 306 1.67 -11.60 -20.46
N PHE A 307 1.66 -12.11 -21.72
CA PHE A 307 2.35 -11.45 -22.82
C PHE A 307 1.74 -10.07 -23.12
N ARG A 308 0.42 -9.95 -23.14
CA ARG A 308 -0.27 -8.67 -23.33
C ARG A 308 0.12 -7.63 -22.28
N ARG A 309 0.23 -8.06 -21.00
CA ARG A 309 0.67 -7.18 -19.90
C ARG A 309 2.11 -6.70 -20.07
N MET A 310 3.02 -7.57 -20.51
CA MET A 310 4.40 -7.17 -20.78
C MET A 310 4.47 -6.12 -21.90
N VAL A 311 3.71 -6.29 -22.97
CA VAL A 311 3.61 -5.30 -24.05
C VAL A 311 3.04 -3.98 -23.53
N LEU A 312 1.98 -4.04 -22.72
CA LEU A 312 1.34 -2.87 -22.13
C LEU A 312 2.32 -2.09 -21.23
N LEU A 313 3.02 -2.78 -20.33
CA LEU A 313 3.99 -2.15 -19.45
C LEU A 313 5.11 -1.44 -20.22
N ASN A 314 5.67 -2.11 -21.25
CA ASN A 314 6.73 -1.51 -22.06
C ASN A 314 6.20 -0.35 -22.94
N TYR A 315 4.95 -0.42 -23.39
CA TYR A 315 4.32 0.70 -24.08
C TYR A 315 4.20 1.93 -23.19
N PHE A 316 3.70 1.77 -21.96
CA PHE A 316 3.59 2.87 -21.00
C PHE A 316 4.96 3.43 -20.60
N ARG A 317 5.96 2.55 -20.48
CA ARG A 317 7.33 2.98 -20.25
C ARG A 317 7.83 3.87 -21.38
N ALA A 318 7.67 3.44 -22.62
CA ALA A 318 8.03 4.23 -23.80
C ALA A 318 7.23 5.55 -23.89
N GLU A 319 5.98 5.57 -23.47
CA GLU A 319 5.15 6.78 -23.43
C GLU A 319 5.62 7.77 -22.36
N ALA A 320 5.98 7.29 -21.18
CA ALA A 320 6.53 8.11 -20.13
C ALA A 320 7.90 8.70 -20.53
N GLU A 321 8.77 7.90 -21.14
CA GLU A 321 10.04 8.37 -21.68
C GLU A 321 9.83 9.47 -22.74
N ARG A 322 8.85 9.31 -23.64
CA ARG A 322 8.49 10.35 -24.61
C ARG A 322 7.95 11.63 -23.98
N LYS A 323 7.20 11.53 -22.88
CA LYS A 323 6.72 12.73 -22.16
C LYS A 323 7.87 13.49 -21.51
N LEU A 324 8.92 12.81 -21.07
CA LEU A 324 10.14 13.45 -20.55
C LEU A 324 10.95 14.16 -21.65
N GLU A 325 10.86 13.71 -22.91
CA GLU A 325 11.56 14.36 -24.02
C GLU A 325 10.98 15.74 -24.37
N SER A 326 9.78 16.08 -23.89
CA SER A 326 9.22 17.42 -24.05
C SER A 326 9.96 18.43 -23.17
N ASP A 327 10.22 19.63 -23.66
CA ASP A 327 10.94 20.69 -22.94
C ASP A 327 10.28 21.04 -21.59
N GLU A 328 8.96 20.88 -21.48
CA GLU A 328 8.20 21.15 -20.25
C GLU A 328 8.40 20.10 -19.14
N ASN A 329 8.80 18.87 -19.51
CA ASN A 329 8.85 17.72 -18.58
C ASN A 329 10.26 17.14 -18.38
N LYS A 330 11.27 17.69 -19.04
CA LYS A 330 12.62 17.14 -19.09
C LYS A 330 13.28 16.93 -17.71
N ASP A 331 12.91 17.76 -16.74
CA ASP A 331 13.46 17.73 -15.38
C ASP A 331 12.52 17.09 -14.36
N LYS A 332 11.43 16.43 -14.80
CA LYS A 332 10.48 15.80 -13.88
C LYS A 332 10.88 14.38 -13.53
N ASP A 333 10.53 13.99 -12.32
CA ASP A 333 10.55 12.59 -11.92
C ASP A 333 9.29 11.86 -12.40
N ILE A 334 9.40 10.54 -12.53
CA ILE A 334 8.29 9.65 -12.89
C ILE A 334 8.01 8.71 -11.74
N ILE A 335 6.73 8.57 -11.39
CA ILE A 335 6.24 7.57 -10.46
C ILE A 335 5.44 6.54 -11.24
N TYR A 336 5.95 5.30 -11.28
CA TYR A 336 5.20 4.15 -11.80
C TYR A 336 4.53 3.41 -10.65
N ALA A 337 3.22 3.36 -10.69
CA ALA A 337 2.39 2.57 -9.79
C ALA A 337 1.83 1.37 -10.55
N ILE A 338 2.19 0.17 -10.14
CA ILE A 338 1.83 -1.08 -10.84
C ILE A 338 1.11 -1.99 -9.86
N GLU A 339 -0.13 -2.32 -10.18
CA GLU A 339 -0.94 -3.20 -9.37
C GLU A 339 -0.74 -4.66 -9.81
N GLU A 340 -0.33 -5.49 -8.84
CA GLU A 340 -0.17 -6.94 -8.98
C GLU A 340 0.47 -7.36 -10.33
N PRO A 341 1.72 -6.93 -10.61
CA PRO A 341 2.37 -7.17 -11.89
C PRO A 341 2.49 -8.66 -12.25
N GLU A 342 2.44 -9.51 -11.24
CA GLU A 342 2.55 -10.96 -11.34
C GLU A 342 1.28 -11.68 -11.82
N THR A 343 0.12 -11.06 -11.70
CA THR A 343 -1.16 -11.71 -11.99
C THR A 343 -1.20 -12.26 -13.41
N ALA A 344 -1.60 -13.52 -13.54
CA ALA A 344 -1.69 -14.27 -14.80
C ALA A 344 -0.35 -14.42 -15.58
N GLN A 345 0.80 -14.32 -14.89
CA GLN A 345 2.11 -14.55 -15.49
C GLN A 345 2.75 -15.85 -15.02
N HIS A 346 3.55 -16.45 -15.89
CA HIS A 346 4.40 -17.59 -15.52
C HIS A 346 5.52 -17.12 -14.56
N PRO A 347 5.92 -17.91 -13.52
CA PRO A 347 6.94 -17.50 -12.55
C PRO A 347 8.23 -16.96 -13.16
N ASN A 348 8.73 -17.52 -14.24
CA ASN A 348 9.92 -17.02 -14.91
C ASN A 348 9.74 -15.61 -15.48
N HIS A 349 8.55 -15.29 -15.99
CA HIS A 349 8.25 -13.96 -16.51
C HIS A 349 8.07 -12.96 -15.37
N GLN A 350 7.50 -13.38 -14.23
CA GLN A 350 7.40 -12.55 -13.03
C GLN A 350 8.81 -12.11 -12.56
N LYS A 351 9.74 -13.06 -12.49
CA LYS A 351 11.13 -12.76 -12.12
C LYS A 351 11.78 -11.75 -13.06
N MET A 352 11.72 -12.00 -14.36
CA MET A 352 12.28 -11.09 -15.37
C MET A 352 11.65 -9.69 -15.28
N LEU A 353 10.34 -9.61 -15.04
CA LEU A 353 9.63 -8.35 -14.90
C LEU A 353 10.11 -7.57 -13.68
N ILE A 354 10.21 -8.22 -12.51
CA ILE A 354 10.65 -7.57 -11.27
C ILE A 354 12.12 -7.13 -11.37
N GLU A 355 12.99 -7.94 -11.97
CA GLU A 355 14.38 -7.56 -12.22
C GLU A 355 14.46 -6.31 -13.12
N ALA A 356 13.70 -6.25 -14.20
CA ALA A 356 13.65 -5.09 -15.09
C ALA A 356 13.09 -3.83 -14.39
N LEU A 357 12.08 -3.99 -13.51
CA LEU A 357 11.54 -2.89 -12.70
C LEU A 357 12.55 -2.42 -11.65
N LYS A 358 13.29 -3.34 -11.03
CA LYS A 358 14.36 -3.01 -10.09
C LYS A 358 15.49 -2.22 -10.77
N GLU A 359 15.93 -2.65 -11.95
CA GLU A 359 16.90 -1.89 -12.75
C GLU A 359 16.39 -0.48 -13.08
N LEU A 360 15.11 -0.34 -13.42
CA LEU A 360 14.49 0.95 -13.69
C LEU A 360 14.50 1.85 -12.46
N SER A 361 14.24 1.30 -11.26
CA SER A 361 14.21 2.06 -10.01
C SER A 361 15.57 2.61 -9.58
N HIS A 362 16.68 2.08 -10.12
CA HIS A 362 18.03 2.61 -9.89
C HIS A 362 18.36 3.85 -10.71
N LYS A 363 17.51 4.23 -11.68
CA LYS A 363 17.66 5.48 -12.40
C LYS A 363 17.13 6.64 -11.56
N ASP A 364 17.85 7.74 -11.47
CA ASP A 364 17.55 8.86 -10.57
C ASP A 364 16.15 9.46 -10.72
N ASN A 365 15.61 9.43 -11.95
CA ASN A 365 14.32 10.09 -12.23
C ASN A 365 13.09 9.19 -11.98
N TYR A 366 13.28 7.94 -11.55
CA TYR A 366 12.19 6.98 -11.40
C TYR A 366 11.93 6.65 -9.95
N GLN A 367 10.66 6.51 -9.61
CA GLN A 367 10.18 5.95 -8.34
C GLN A 367 9.11 4.91 -8.65
N LEU A 368 9.25 3.71 -8.12
CA LEU A 368 8.35 2.60 -8.38
C LEU A 368 7.50 2.29 -7.16
N MET A 369 6.23 1.99 -7.39
CA MET A 369 5.29 1.54 -6.40
C MET A 369 4.59 0.30 -6.93
N LEU A 370 4.72 -0.81 -6.24
CA LEU A 370 4.13 -2.09 -6.63
C LEU A 370 3.19 -2.56 -5.53
N THR A 371 2.05 -3.12 -5.90
CA THR A 371 1.27 -3.94 -4.97
C THR A 371 1.47 -5.40 -5.31
N THR A 372 1.54 -6.25 -4.31
CA THR A 372 1.63 -7.71 -4.50
C THR A 372 1.00 -8.46 -3.34
N HIS A 373 0.54 -9.66 -3.63
CA HIS A 373 0.17 -10.65 -2.63
C HIS A 373 1.05 -11.91 -2.73
N THR A 374 2.07 -11.90 -3.62
CA THR A 374 2.94 -13.06 -3.85
C THR A 374 4.24 -12.97 -3.07
N PRO A 375 4.60 -14.07 -2.42
CA PRO A 375 5.84 -14.21 -1.67
C PRO A 375 7.10 -13.97 -2.50
N GLU A 376 7.09 -14.45 -3.73
CA GLU A 376 8.25 -14.43 -4.62
C GLU A 376 8.73 -13.01 -4.90
N ILE A 377 7.80 -12.08 -5.08
CA ILE A 377 8.12 -10.66 -5.30
C ILE A 377 8.70 -10.02 -4.05
N ALA A 378 8.09 -10.29 -2.89
CA ALA A 378 8.59 -9.76 -1.62
C ALA A 378 10.03 -10.20 -1.31
N LYS A 379 10.40 -11.44 -1.68
CA LYS A 379 11.78 -11.96 -1.51
C LYS A 379 12.82 -11.28 -2.41
N MET A 380 12.41 -10.68 -3.50
CA MET A 380 13.31 -10.03 -4.45
C MET A 380 13.63 -8.58 -4.11
N VAL A 381 13.01 -8.04 -3.06
CA VAL A 381 13.08 -6.63 -2.67
C VAL A 381 13.65 -6.52 -1.25
N ASP A 382 14.43 -5.48 -1.02
CA ASP A 382 15.02 -5.23 0.30
C ASP A 382 13.93 -4.85 1.33
N GLU A 383 14.13 -5.20 2.60
CA GLU A 383 13.14 -5.03 3.67
C GLU A 383 12.66 -3.58 3.82
N GLU A 384 13.56 -2.63 3.67
CA GLU A 384 13.26 -1.20 3.79
C GLU A 384 12.26 -0.70 2.74
N ASN A 385 12.19 -1.40 1.60
CA ASN A 385 11.30 -1.09 0.49
C ASN A 385 9.92 -1.79 0.59
N LEU A 386 9.74 -2.65 1.59
CA LEU A 386 8.48 -3.36 1.81
C LEU A 386 7.56 -2.54 2.71
N ILE A 387 6.30 -2.41 2.35
CA ILE A 387 5.24 -1.74 3.13
C ILE A 387 4.15 -2.77 3.40
N LEU A 388 4.03 -3.19 4.66
CA LEU A 388 3.02 -4.18 5.04
C LEU A 388 1.73 -3.50 5.49
N ILE A 389 0.62 -3.88 4.85
CA ILE A 389 -0.72 -3.47 5.23
C ILE A 389 -1.47 -4.64 5.83
N SER A 390 -2.09 -4.40 6.96
CA SER A 390 -3.06 -5.31 7.57
C SER A 390 -4.38 -4.58 7.84
N LYS A 391 -5.40 -5.32 8.25
CA LYS A 391 -6.72 -4.78 8.55
C LYS A 391 -7.16 -5.24 9.93
N ILE A 392 -7.58 -4.29 10.77
CA ILE A 392 -8.15 -4.56 12.09
C ILE A 392 -9.50 -3.85 12.14
N ASP A 393 -10.56 -4.58 12.47
CA ASP A 393 -11.94 -4.05 12.55
C ASP A 393 -12.34 -3.18 11.35
N ASP A 394 -12.05 -3.68 10.15
CA ASP A 394 -12.28 -3.02 8.86
C ASP A 394 -11.47 -1.74 8.61
N VAL A 395 -10.52 -1.39 9.47
CA VAL A 395 -9.59 -0.27 9.29
C VAL A 395 -8.24 -0.79 8.82
N ALA A 396 -7.73 -0.22 7.73
CA ALA A 396 -6.41 -0.54 7.22
C ALA A 396 -5.32 0.16 8.05
N ILE A 397 -4.29 -0.57 8.43
CA ILE A 397 -3.15 -0.10 9.20
C ILE A 397 -1.84 -0.45 8.50
N ILE A 398 -0.82 0.39 8.73
CA ILE A 398 0.54 0.18 8.24
C ILE A 398 1.39 -0.40 9.37
N ASN A 399 2.04 -1.53 9.12
CA ASN A 399 2.90 -2.18 10.10
C ASN A 399 4.37 -1.76 9.86
N ASN A 400 4.89 -0.93 10.76
CA ASN A 400 6.26 -0.41 10.73
C ASN A 400 7.11 -0.87 11.94
N GLY A 401 6.65 -1.89 12.68
CA GLY A 401 7.33 -2.38 13.90
C GLY A 401 8.56 -3.24 13.61
N ASP A 402 9.35 -3.52 14.66
CA ASP A 402 10.57 -4.33 14.61
C ASP A 402 10.34 -5.78 14.15
N ASN A 403 9.10 -6.25 14.17
CA ASN A 403 8.69 -7.59 13.72
C ASN A 403 8.02 -7.57 12.32
N LYS A 404 8.30 -6.56 11.50
CA LYS A 404 7.72 -6.39 10.16
C LYS A 404 7.96 -7.61 9.26
N LEU A 405 9.18 -8.15 9.26
CA LEU A 405 9.52 -9.35 8.47
C LEU A 405 8.74 -10.59 8.91
N ASP A 406 8.57 -10.78 10.21
CA ASP A 406 7.79 -11.89 10.75
C ASP A 406 6.32 -11.78 10.35
N LEU A 407 5.76 -10.56 10.40
CA LEU A 407 4.40 -10.30 9.95
C LEU A 407 4.22 -10.47 8.42
N ILE A 408 5.23 -10.11 7.62
CA ILE A 408 5.23 -10.36 6.17
C ILE A 408 5.27 -11.87 5.91
N ALA A 409 6.14 -12.58 6.64
CA ALA A 409 6.26 -14.02 6.54
C ALA A 409 4.93 -14.71 6.90
N ASP A 410 4.26 -14.27 7.98
CA ASP A 410 2.93 -14.77 8.38
C ASP A 410 1.85 -14.44 7.32
N THR A 411 1.83 -13.20 6.85
CA THR A 411 0.81 -12.74 5.89
C THR A 411 0.91 -13.46 4.54
N LEU A 412 2.13 -13.75 4.08
CA LEU A 412 2.41 -14.34 2.77
C LEU A 412 2.84 -15.81 2.83
N GLY A 413 3.02 -16.38 4.03
CA GLY A 413 3.54 -17.74 4.20
C GLY A 413 4.98 -17.92 3.71
N ILE A 414 5.83 -16.90 3.90
CA ILE A 414 7.20 -16.90 3.43
C ILE A 414 8.18 -17.04 4.60
N LEU A 415 9.29 -17.76 4.37
CA LEU A 415 10.47 -17.61 5.20
C LEU A 415 11.13 -16.26 4.93
N PRO A 416 11.45 -15.48 5.99
CA PRO A 416 12.25 -14.27 5.82
C PRO A 416 13.56 -14.60 5.11
N SER A 417 14.04 -13.68 4.26
CA SER A 417 15.36 -13.81 3.64
C SER A 417 16.42 -13.71 4.74
N ILE A 418 17.01 -14.85 5.09
CA ILE A 418 18.06 -14.90 6.11
C ILE A 418 19.35 -14.37 5.49
N HIS A 419 19.92 -13.33 6.08
CA HIS A 419 21.19 -12.76 5.61
C HIS A 419 22.28 -13.84 5.52
N PRO A 420 23.10 -13.93 4.46
CA PRO A 420 24.10 -14.98 4.28
C PRO A 420 25.04 -15.19 5.47
N GLU A 421 25.41 -14.13 6.19
CA GLU A 421 26.24 -14.20 7.40
C GLU A 421 25.52 -14.88 8.58
N LYS A 422 24.20 -14.72 8.70
CA LYS A 422 23.41 -15.43 9.71
C LYS A 422 23.30 -16.92 9.40
N ILE A 423 23.14 -17.28 8.11
CA ILE A 423 23.05 -18.69 7.70
C ILE A 423 24.25 -19.50 8.16
N GLN A 424 25.46 -18.93 8.11
CA GLN A 424 26.70 -19.61 8.55
C GLN A 424 26.72 -19.94 10.04
N LYS A 425 26.01 -19.19 10.87
CA LYS A 425 25.92 -19.40 12.32
C LYS A 425 24.82 -20.41 12.69
N LEU A 426 23.86 -20.64 11.82
CA LEU A 426 22.72 -21.51 12.09
C LEU A 426 23.15 -22.98 12.17
N LYS A 427 22.63 -23.66 13.16
CA LYS A 427 22.89 -25.09 13.40
C LYS A 427 21.63 -25.95 13.39
N VAL A 428 20.47 -25.36 13.70
CA VAL A 428 19.18 -26.07 13.70
C VAL A 428 18.06 -25.13 13.32
N ALA A 429 17.06 -25.63 12.59
CA ALA A 429 15.79 -24.95 12.33
C ALA A 429 14.67 -25.61 13.14
N VAL A 430 13.94 -24.80 13.92
CA VAL A 430 12.75 -25.22 14.67
C VAL A 430 11.54 -24.74 13.91
N CYS A 431 10.76 -25.67 13.37
CA CYS A 431 9.62 -25.42 12.48
C CYS A 431 8.33 -25.68 13.25
N VAL A 432 7.46 -24.69 13.30
CA VAL A 432 6.14 -24.76 13.96
C VAL A 432 5.03 -24.36 12.99
N GLU A 433 3.78 -24.49 13.41
CA GLU A 433 2.64 -24.17 12.55
C GLU A 433 2.44 -22.65 12.37
N GLY A 434 2.41 -21.90 13.49
CA GLY A 434 2.10 -20.48 13.51
C GLY A 434 3.12 -19.63 14.27
N TYR A 435 3.06 -18.33 14.05
CA TYR A 435 3.85 -17.35 14.80
C TYR A 435 3.57 -17.40 16.31
N THR A 436 2.32 -17.63 16.69
CA THR A 436 1.91 -17.76 18.09
C THR A 436 2.65 -18.89 18.81
N ASP A 437 2.99 -19.95 18.09
CA ASP A 437 3.70 -21.11 18.64
C ASP A 437 5.17 -20.75 18.93
N ILE A 438 5.78 -19.93 18.07
CA ILE A 438 7.12 -19.38 18.31
C ILE A 438 7.14 -18.57 19.59
N GLU A 439 6.20 -17.63 19.74
CA GLU A 439 6.10 -16.78 20.93
C GLU A 439 5.85 -17.59 22.19
N PHE A 440 4.96 -18.57 22.12
CA PHE A 440 4.71 -19.49 23.23
C PHE A 440 5.99 -20.20 23.66
N LEU A 441 6.70 -20.85 22.74
CA LEU A 441 7.93 -21.61 23.03
C LEU A 441 9.03 -20.70 23.59
N LYS A 442 9.23 -19.51 23.04
CA LYS A 442 10.20 -18.53 23.54
C LYS A 442 9.86 -18.07 24.97
N ASN A 443 8.60 -17.76 25.24
CA ASN A 443 8.17 -17.28 26.55
C ASN A 443 8.37 -18.34 27.63
N ILE A 444 7.94 -19.58 27.40
CA ILE A 444 8.12 -20.65 28.39
C ILE A 444 9.60 -21.00 28.56
N ASN A 445 10.41 -20.96 27.51
CA ASN A 445 11.85 -21.15 27.56
C ASN A 445 12.53 -20.09 28.43
N LYS A 446 12.12 -18.82 28.27
CA LYS A 446 12.68 -17.71 29.05
C LYS A 446 12.28 -17.73 30.52
N ASN A 447 11.04 -18.13 30.83
CA ASN A 447 10.47 -18.02 32.17
C ASN A 447 10.75 -19.27 33.04
N ILE A 448 10.87 -20.46 32.45
CA ILE A 448 11.10 -21.69 33.16
C ILE A 448 12.57 -22.03 33.06
N ILE A 449 13.30 -21.84 34.16
CA ILE A 449 14.76 -21.99 34.23
C ILE A 449 15.25 -23.36 33.80
N ASP A 450 14.46 -24.41 34.05
CA ASP A 450 14.77 -25.77 33.63
C ASP A 450 14.93 -25.87 32.11
N PHE A 451 14.05 -25.22 31.37
CA PHE A 451 14.04 -25.19 29.90
C PHE A 451 15.21 -24.35 29.37
N LYS A 452 15.42 -23.15 29.97
CA LYS A 452 16.52 -22.27 29.57
C LYS A 452 17.89 -22.90 29.80
N ASN A 453 18.05 -23.69 30.84
CA ASN A 453 19.29 -24.43 31.13
C ASN A 453 19.53 -25.57 30.13
N ILE A 454 18.51 -26.10 29.46
CA ILE A 454 18.68 -27.10 28.41
C ILE A 454 19.20 -26.40 27.15
N VAL A 455 18.49 -25.39 26.66
CA VAL A 455 18.82 -24.63 25.44
C VAL A 455 18.22 -23.24 25.54
N ASP A 456 18.92 -22.19 25.11
CA ASP A 456 18.37 -20.85 25.00
C ASP A 456 17.87 -20.67 23.57
N LEU A 457 16.54 -20.54 23.37
CA LEU A 457 15.95 -20.38 22.05
C LEU A 457 16.26 -19.02 21.40
N GLU A 458 16.80 -18.05 22.16
CA GLU A 458 17.28 -16.77 21.62
C GLU A 458 18.73 -16.88 21.08
N ASN A 459 19.35 -18.08 21.12
CA ASN A 459 20.69 -18.30 20.58
C ASN A 459 20.72 -18.12 19.06
N GLU A 460 21.72 -17.40 18.55
CA GLU A 460 21.90 -17.13 17.10
C GLU A 460 22.05 -18.41 16.25
N ALA A 461 22.40 -19.56 16.86
CA ALA A 461 22.49 -20.84 16.19
C ALA A 461 21.14 -21.51 15.92
N ILE A 462 20.05 -21.00 16.49
CA ILE A 462 18.71 -21.57 16.39
C ILE A 462 17.85 -20.66 15.52
N LEU A 463 17.28 -21.21 14.46
CA LEU A 463 16.33 -20.53 13.60
C LEU A 463 14.91 -21.01 13.94
N MET A 464 14.08 -20.12 14.46
CA MET A 464 12.65 -20.40 14.67
C MET A 464 11.86 -20.02 13.40
N ILE A 465 11.08 -20.96 12.86
CA ILE A 465 10.33 -20.78 11.62
C ILE A 465 8.90 -21.27 11.82
N PHE A 466 7.91 -20.45 11.46
CA PHE A 466 6.54 -20.95 11.30
C PHE A 466 6.27 -21.21 9.81
N LEU A 467 5.53 -22.27 9.51
CA LEU A 467 5.31 -22.72 8.14
C LEU A 467 3.91 -22.35 7.60
N GLY A 468 3.03 -21.86 8.47
CA GLY A 468 1.62 -21.56 8.14
C GLY A 468 0.82 -22.83 7.83
N GLY A 469 -0.20 -23.17 8.61
CA GLY A 469 -0.89 -24.46 8.53
C GLY A 469 -1.27 -24.94 7.11
N ALA A 470 -1.80 -24.01 6.27
CA ALA A 470 -2.14 -24.32 4.88
C ALA A 470 -0.91 -24.53 3.97
N SER A 471 0.26 -24.01 4.35
CA SER A 471 1.49 -24.02 3.54
C SER A 471 2.47 -25.13 3.93
N ILE A 472 2.25 -25.82 5.06
CA ILE A 472 3.12 -26.93 5.54
C ILE A 472 3.34 -27.97 4.43
N GLN A 473 2.30 -28.32 3.69
CA GLN A 473 2.41 -29.25 2.57
C GLN A 473 3.46 -28.81 1.56
N HIS A 474 3.46 -27.56 1.16
CA HIS A 474 4.41 -27.05 0.17
C HIS A 474 5.85 -27.04 0.71
N TYR A 475 6.03 -26.66 1.98
CA TYR A 475 7.35 -26.67 2.60
C TYR A 475 7.95 -28.07 2.65
N VAL A 476 7.15 -29.07 3.00
CA VAL A 476 7.59 -30.47 3.12
C VAL A 476 7.75 -31.11 1.74
N ASP A 477 6.77 -30.95 0.83
CA ASP A 477 6.77 -31.60 -0.48
C ASP A 477 7.89 -31.06 -1.40
N TYR A 478 8.20 -29.77 -1.32
CA TYR A 478 9.27 -29.15 -2.12
C TYR A 478 10.59 -29.00 -1.37
N ASN A 479 10.64 -29.44 -0.09
CA ASN A 479 11.82 -29.43 0.75
C ASN A 479 12.59 -28.10 0.73
N TYR A 480 11.87 -26.98 0.89
CA TYR A 480 12.44 -25.63 0.79
C TYR A 480 13.58 -25.36 1.78
N LEU A 481 13.58 -26.05 2.92
CA LEU A 481 14.59 -25.86 3.97
C LEU A 481 15.88 -26.64 3.72
N VAL A 482 15.93 -27.56 2.75
CA VAL A 482 17.16 -28.31 2.39
C VAL A 482 18.31 -27.39 2.01
N LYS A 483 18.00 -26.25 1.39
CA LYS A 483 19.02 -25.27 1.02
C LYS A 483 19.78 -24.67 2.21
N LEU A 484 19.22 -24.72 3.41
CA LEU A 484 19.90 -24.28 4.63
C LEU A 484 20.97 -25.28 5.06
N ASN A 485 20.88 -26.53 4.64
CA ASN A 485 21.79 -27.65 4.98
C ASN A 485 22.04 -27.80 6.49
N ILE A 486 21.00 -27.58 7.31
CA ILE A 486 21.00 -27.73 8.76
C ILE A 486 19.90 -28.69 9.18
N PRO A 487 20.06 -29.43 10.31
CA PRO A 487 19.02 -30.27 10.88
C PRO A 487 17.74 -29.48 11.17
N GLN A 488 16.60 -30.14 11.07
CA GLN A 488 15.29 -29.55 11.32
C GLN A 488 14.57 -30.32 12.43
N ILE A 489 13.81 -29.60 13.24
CA ILE A 489 12.83 -30.16 14.17
C ILE A 489 11.48 -29.52 13.89
N HIS A 490 10.47 -30.34 13.64
CA HIS A 490 9.10 -29.91 13.33
C HIS A 490 8.18 -30.25 14.50
N ILE A 491 7.44 -29.26 15.00
CA ILE A 491 6.46 -29.41 16.08
C ILE A 491 5.15 -28.84 15.58
N TYR A 492 4.14 -29.69 15.41
CA TYR A 492 2.84 -29.32 14.87
C TYR A 492 1.71 -29.70 15.82
N ASP A 493 0.62 -28.97 15.76
CA ASP A 493 -0.59 -29.28 16.49
C ASP A 493 -1.16 -30.64 16.05
N SER A 494 -1.66 -31.42 16.99
CA SER A 494 -2.29 -32.70 16.67
C SER A 494 -3.72 -32.56 16.21
N ASP A 495 -4.36 -31.40 16.46
CA ASP A 495 -5.78 -31.14 16.25
C ASP A 495 -6.67 -32.23 16.89
N TYR A 496 -6.21 -32.82 17.98
CA TYR A 496 -6.92 -33.89 18.67
C TYR A 496 -8.21 -33.38 19.29
N ASN A 497 -9.34 -33.68 18.65
CA ASN A 497 -10.66 -33.31 19.17
C ASN A 497 -11.54 -34.56 19.27
N GLN A 498 -12.06 -34.86 20.47
CA GLN A 498 -12.91 -36.03 20.68
C GLN A 498 -14.23 -35.98 19.90
N LYS A 499 -14.72 -34.79 19.52
CA LYS A 499 -15.99 -34.59 18.83
C LYS A 499 -15.86 -34.58 17.31
N ASP A 500 -14.71 -34.16 16.79
CA ASP A 500 -14.44 -34.07 15.35
C ASP A 500 -13.14 -34.85 15.02
N THR A 501 -13.34 -36.13 14.67
CA THR A 501 -12.20 -36.99 14.32
C THR A 501 -11.65 -36.74 12.93
N ALA A 502 -12.33 -35.97 12.08
CA ALA A 502 -11.89 -35.73 10.70
C ALA A 502 -10.62 -34.87 10.60
N LYS A 503 -10.36 -34.04 11.59
CA LYS A 503 -9.17 -33.18 11.64
C LYS A 503 -7.98 -33.83 12.37
N HIS A 504 -8.20 -34.94 13.06
CA HIS A 504 -7.16 -35.59 13.84
C HIS A 504 -5.94 -35.90 12.97
N TYR A 505 -4.77 -35.44 13.46
CA TYR A 505 -3.49 -35.78 12.85
C TYR A 505 -3.38 -35.39 11.38
N GLN A 506 -4.03 -34.30 10.96
CA GLN A 506 -3.97 -33.84 9.56
C GLN A 506 -2.53 -33.64 9.07
N TYR A 507 -1.61 -33.25 9.95
CA TYR A 507 -0.20 -33.01 9.62
C TYR A 507 0.67 -34.26 9.70
N LYS A 508 0.17 -35.39 10.19
CA LYS A 508 0.95 -36.61 10.38
C LYS A 508 1.66 -37.07 9.11
N LYS A 509 0.96 -37.05 7.97
CA LYS A 509 1.53 -37.48 6.68
C LYS A 509 2.73 -36.61 6.24
N TYR A 510 2.74 -35.33 6.62
CA TYR A 510 3.87 -34.42 6.32
C TYR A 510 5.00 -34.64 7.30
N LEU A 511 4.67 -34.86 8.56
CA LEU A 511 5.64 -35.17 9.60
C LEU A 511 6.38 -36.49 9.32
N ASP A 512 5.67 -37.50 8.85
CA ASP A 512 6.28 -38.77 8.44
C ASP A 512 7.30 -38.58 7.31
N LYS A 513 7.04 -37.69 6.35
CA LYS A 513 8.00 -37.32 5.30
C LYS A 513 9.24 -36.61 5.87
N VAL A 514 9.06 -35.69 6.82
CA VAL A 514 10.13 -34.99 7.52
C VAL A 514 11.03 -35.97 8.24
N ILE A 515 10.45 -36.91 9.00
CA ILE A 515 11.18 -37.94 9.74
C ILE A 515 11.95 -38.88 8.78
N ASN A 516 11.30 -39.31 7.69
CA ASN A 516 11.92 -40.15 6.67
C ASN A 516 13.08 -39.47 5.94
N SER A 517 13.13 -38.11 5.94
CA SER A 517 14.26 -37.36 5.41
C SER A 517 15.41 -37.14 6.42
N GLY A 518 15.34 -37.76 7.59
CA GLY A 518 16.38 -37.70 8.62
C GLY A 518 16.27 -36.53 9.61
N ASN A 519 15.15 -35.80 9.60
CA ASN A 519 14.83 -34.71 10.52
C ASN A 519 13.97 -35.20 11.70
N ALA A 520 13.85 -34.38 12.75
CA ALA A 520 12.99 -34.69 13.90
C ALA A 520 11.59 -34.13 13.70
N GLY A 521 10.55 -34.84 14.19
CA GLY A 521 9.18 -34.42 14.06
C GLY A 521 8.32 -34.86 15.24
N TYR A 522 7.47 -33.96 15.73
CA TYR A 522 6.56 -34.18 16.84
C TYR A 522 5.17 -33.62 16.54
N LEU A 523 4.14 -34.36 16.95
CA LEU A 523 2.79 -33.81 17.13
C LEU A 523 2.58 -33.56 18.61
N THR A 524 1.92 -32.44 18.93
CA THR A 524 1.55 -32.14 20.31
C THR A 524 0.64 -33.24 20.88
N ARG A 525 0.83 -33.61 22.17
CA ARG A 525 -0.06 -34.56 22.87
C ARG A 525 -1.44 -33.96 23.15
N LYS A 526 -1.53 -32.63 23.14
CA LYS A 526 -2.76 -31.86 23.28
C LYS A 526 -3.25 -31.40 21.90
N ALA A 527 -4.51 -30.95 21.82
CA ALA A 527 -5.10 -30.54 20.55
C ALA A 527 -4.29 -29.45 19.86
N GLU A 528 -4.04 -28.37 20.56
CA GLU A 528 -3.28 -27.21 20.10
C GLU A 528 -2.28 -26.77 21.16
N ILE A 529 -1.32 -25.93 20.77
CA ILE A 529 -0.31 -25.42 21.71
C ILE A 529 -0.94 -24.57 22.84
N GLU A 530 -2.09 -23.96 22.59
CA GLU A 530 -2.85 -23.21 23.57
C GLU A 530 -3.36 -24.07 24.74
N ASN A 531 -3.56 -25.37 24.56
CA ASN A 531 -3.97 -26.30 25.62
C ASN A 531 -2.86 -26.59 26.65
N TYR A 532 -1.65 -26.04 26.44
CA TYR A 532 -0.56 -26.06 27.43
C TYR A 532 -0.66 -24.91 28.43
N ILE A 533 -1.62 -23.99 28.26
CA ILE A 533 -1.94 -22.96 29.27
C ILE A 533 -2.76 -23.60 30.39
N HIS A 534 -2.44 -23.22 31.63
CA HIS A 534 -3.16 -23.75 32.80
C HIS A 534 -4.54 -23.10 32.95
N PRO A 535 -5.60 -23.84 33.31
CA PRO A 535 -6.95 -23.30 33.51
C PRO A 535 -7.01 -22.10 34.47
N ASP A 536 -6.18 -22.07 35.51
CA ASP A 536 -6.14 -20.98 36.47
C ASP A 536 -5.71 -19.65 35.84
N LEU A 537 -4.84 -19.68 34.85
CA LEU A 537 -4.44 -18.48 34.10
C LEU A 537 -5.60 -17.97 33.24
N ILE A 538 -6.38 -18.87 32.63
CA ILE A 538 -7.58 -18.50 31.89
C ILE A 538 -8.62 -17.86 32.82
N LYS A 539 -8.83 -18.45 34.03
CA LYS A 539 -9.74 -17.89 35.01
C LYS A 539 -9.29 -16.52 35.49
N SER A 540 -8.01 -16.34 35.80
CA SER A 540 -7.49 -15.08 36.33
C SER A 540 -7.67 -13.89 35.39
N VAL A 541 -7.57 -14.14 34.08
CA VAL A 541 -7.61 -13.10 33.05
C VAL A 541 -9.01 -12.92 32.46
N TYR A 542 -9.63 -14.02 32.04
CA TYR A 542 -10.93 -13.95 31.33
C TYR A 542 -12.14 -14.04 32.26
N LEU A 543 -11.93 -14.26 33.55
CA LEU A 543 -12.99 -14.43 34.58
C LEU A 543 -13.99 -15.55 34.23
N ILE A 544 -13.52 -16.57 33.52
CA ILE A 544 -14.31 -17.72 33.15
C ILE A 544 -14.26 -18.76 34.29
N GLU A 545 -15.39 -19.03 34.90
CA GLU A 545 -15.53 -20.18 35.81
C GLU A 545 -15.71 -21.44 34.96
N THR A 546 -14.70 -22.31 34.94
CA THR A 546 -14.73 -23.55 34.21
C THR A 546 -14.93 -24.73 35.16
N CYS A 547 -15.59 -25.82 34.68
CA CYS A 547 -15.64 -27.10 35.41
C CYS A 547 -14.23 -27.70 35.64
N PHE A 548 -13.22 -27.22 34.94
CA PHE A 548 -11.83 -27.67 35.05
C PHE A 548 -11.14 -27.24 36.36
N HIS A 549 -11.62 -26.18 37.03
CA HIS A 549 -11.08 -25.74 38.33
C HIS A 549 -11.37 -26.71 39.46
N ASN A 550 -12.45 -27.48 39.34
CA ASN A 550 -12.82 -28.48 40.36
C ASN A 550 -12.04 -29.79 40.18
N LYS A 551 -11.21 -29.92 39.15
CA LYS A 551 -10.35 -31.07 38.85
C LYS A 551 -11.07 -32.42 39.00
N SER A 552 -12.35 -32.47 38.53
CA SER A 552 -13.13 -33.70 38.52
C SER A 552 -12.45 -34.79 37.66
N ASP A 553 -12.73 -36.06 37.93
CA ASP A 553 -12.18 -37.17 37.17
C ASP A 553 -12.34 -36.95 35.65
N GLY A 554 -11.22 -37.01 34.91
CA GLY A 554 -11.20 -36.83 33.47
C GLY A 554 -11.04 -35.39 32.95
N TRP A 555 -10.97 -34.37 33.82
CA TRP A 555 -10.83 -32.98 33.42
C TRP A 555 -9.65 -32.72 32.46
N LEU A 556 -8.52 -33.35 32.71
CA LEU A 556 -7.31 -33.20 31.90
C LEU A 556 -7.52 -33.69 30.47
N LYS A 557 -8.29 -34.80 30.31
CA LYS A 557 -8.60 -35.33 28.98
C LYS A 557 -9.50 -34.38 28.19
N GLU A 558 -10.47 -33.76 28.86
CA GLU A 558 -11.34 -32.75 28.24
C GLU A 558 -10.55 -31.50 27.88
N TRP A 559 -9.70 -31.00 28.79
CA TRP A 559 -8.84 -29.84 28.55
C TRP A 559 -7.90 -30.06 27.37
N ASN A 560 -7.28 -31.22 27.27
CA ASN A 560 -6.33 -31.56 26.20
C ASN A 560 -6.96 -31.57 24.79
N SER A 561 -8.28 -31.70 24.68
CA SER A 561 -9.01 -31.76 23.41
C SER A 561 -9.98 -30.60 23.20
N LEU A 562 -9.92 -29.57 24.04
CA LEU A 562 -10.78 -28.40 23.98
C LEU A 562 -10.28 -27.45 22.89
N ASP A 563 -11.16 -26.95 22.04
CA ASP A 563 -10.88 -25.75 21.21
C ASP A 563 -10.86 -24.54 22.13
N LEU A 564 -9.70 -24.28 22.75
CA LEU A 564 -9.53 -23.30 23.81
C LEU A 564 -9.81 -21.87 23.35
N PRO A 565 -9.33 -21.40 22.18
CA PRO A 565 -9.62 -20.05 21.69
C PRO A 565 -11.13 -19.82 21.50
N ASN A 566 -11.85 -20.75 20.91
CA ASN A 566 -13.30 -20.64 20.76
C ASN A 566 -14.04 -20.72 22.09
N PHE A 567 -13.59 -21.56 22.99
CA PHE A 567 -14.15 -21.65 24.34
C PHE A 567 -14.03 -20.31 25.08
N ILE A 568 -12.88 -19.65 25.03
CA ILE A 568 -12.67 -18.34 25.62
C ILE A 568 -13.58 -17.30 24.98
N ASN A 569 -13.65 -17.24 23.63
CA ASN A 569 -14.50 -16.29 22.93
C ASN A 569 -15.99 -16.40 23.29
N GLN A 570 -16.46 -17.63 23.52
CA GLN A 570 -17.86 -17.87 23.88
C GLN A 570 -18.17 -17.50 25.32
N ASN A 571 -17.22 -17.68 26.24
CA ASN A 571 -17.44 -17.61 27.68
C ASN A 571 -16.79 -16.41 28.37
N ALA A 572 -15.90 -15.65 27.69
CA ALA A 572 -15.21 -14.51 28.29
C ALA A 572 -16.19 -13.43 28.78
N ASN A 573 -15.95 -12.90 29.96
CA ASN A 573 -16.73 -11.80 30.49
C ASN A 573 -16.39 -10.51 29.73
N LYS A 574 -17.28 -10.09 28.83
CA LYS A 574 -17.13 -8.90 27.98
C LYS A 574 -17.12 -7.57 28.75
N THR A 575 -17.38 -7.59 30.08
CA THR A 575 -17.40 -6.39 30.94
C THR A 575 -16.03 -6.08 31.56
N ASN A 576 -15.03 -6.94 31.40
CA ASN A 576 -13.69 -6.66 31.92
C ASN A 576 -13.01 -5.63 30.99
N LYS A 577 -12.82 -4.40 31.56
CA LYS A 577 -12.28 -3.24 30.80
C LYS A 577 -10.76 -3.29 30.61
N ASP A 578 -10.06 -4.17 31.31
CA ASP A 578 -8.60 -4.27 31.28
C ASP A 578 -8.10 -5.21 30.16
N ILE A 579 -9.03 -5.83 29.42
CA ILE A 579 -8.71 -6.70 28.28
C ILE A 579 -9.36 -6.10 27.03
N GLU A 580 -8.59 -6.01 25.96
CA GLU A 580 -9.17 -5.66 24.64
C GLU A 580 -10.37 -6.58 24.34
N PRO A 581 -11.47 -6.05 23.80
CA PRO A 581 -12.65 -6.83 23.49
C PRO A 581 -12.27 -8.02 22.61
N ILE A 582 -12.53 -9.24 23.10
CA ILE A 582 -12.24 -10.45 22.32
C ILE A 582 -13.31 -10.55 21.24
N SER A 583 -12.94 -10.17 20.02
CA SER A 583 -13.84 -10.18 18.87
C SER A 583 -13.79 -11.49 18.06
N SER A 584 -12.70 -12.28 18.23
CA SER A 584 -12.49 -13.51 17.46
C SER A 584 -11.62 -14.53 18.20
N ALA A 585 -11.68 -15.81 17.78
CA ALA A 585 -10.78 -16.86 18.28
C ALA A 585 -9.30 -16.49 18.06
N ARG A 586 -8.98 -15.79 16.98
CA ARG A 586 -7.62 -15.33 16.64
C ARG A 586 -7.07 -14.35 17.69
N THR A 587 -7.90 -13.45 18.23
CA THR A 587 -7.48 -12.51 19.27
C THR A 587 -7.13 -13.24 20.56
N SER A 588 -7.94 -14.21 20.98
CA SER A 588 -7.64 -15.06 22.15
C SER A 588 -6.33 -15.83 21.97
N LYS A 589 -6.10 -16.44 20.80
CA LYS A 589 -4.88 -17.19 20.46
C LYS A 589 -3.64 -16.33 20.63
N LYS A 590 -3.63 -15.12 20.08
CA LYS A 590 -2.53 -14.16 20.22
C LYS A 590 -2.25 -13.85 21.70
N TYR A 591 -3.27 -13.46 22.46
CA TYR A 591 -3.09 -13.10 23.88
C TYR A 591 -2.55 -14.26 24.71
N ILE A 592 -3.05 -15.47 24.48
CA ILE A 592 -2.55 -16.71 25.13
C ILE A 592 -1.04 -16.87 24.88
N ALA A 593 -0.61 -16.77 23.63
CA ALA A 593 0.78 -16.96 23.24
C ALA A 593 1.72 -15.87 23.76
N THR A 594 1.27 -14.58 23.75
CA THR A 594 2.14 -13.45 24.09
C THR A 594 2.11 -13.08 25.56
N GLU A 595 1.00 -13.26 26.26
CA GLU A 595 0.84 -12.76 27.65
C GLU A 595 0.68 -13.90 28.68
N LEU A 596 -0.21 -14.86 28.43
CA LEU A 596 -0.43 -15.93 29.42
C LEU A 596 0.73 -16.91 29.49
N SER A 597 1.37 -17.18 28.37
CA SER A 597 2.58 -18.05 28.33
C SER A 597 3.72 -17.54 29.23
N LYS A 598 3.82 -16.21 29.43
CA LYS A 598 4.81 -15.61 30.35
C LYS A 598 4.54 -15.90 31.82
N GLN A 599 3.35 -16.32 32.16
CA GLN A 599 2.93 -16.61 33.54
C GLN A 599 2.96 -18.10 33.87
N LEU A 600 3.27 -18.97 32.89
CA LEU A 600 3.38 -20.41 33.12
C LEU A 600 4.55 -20.74 34.04
N THR A 601 4.31 -21.65 35.00
CA THR A 601 5.31 -22.20 35.89
C THR A 601 5.56 -23.66 35.59
N ARG A 602 6.65 -24.20 36.13
CA ARG A 602 6.96 -25.63 36.05
C ARG A 602 5.84 -26.49 36.63
N GLU A 603 5.35 -26.13 37.82
CA GLU A 603 4.30 -26.85 38.54
C GLU A 603 3.03 -26.93 37.71
N MET A 604 2.62 -25.82 37.07
CA MET A 604 1.46 -25.77 36.15
C MET A 604 1.64 -26.73 34.97
N LEU A 605 2.83 -26.81 34.38
CA LEU A 605 3.09 -27.74 33.27
C LEU A 605 3.16 -29.21 33.76
N GLU A 606 3.68 -29.48 34.95
CA GLU A 606 3.66 -30.80 35.56
C GLU A 606 2.23 -31.27 35.81
N GLU A 607 1.36 -30.39 36.34
CA GLU A 607 -0.04 -30.68 36.57
C GLU A 607 -0.82 -30.98 35.26
N LEU A 608 -0.46 -30.28 34.19
CA LEU A 608 -0.99 -30.53 32.85
C LEU A 608 -0.40 -31.79 32.19
N GLY A 609 0.57 -32.45 32.78
CA GLY A 609 1.33 -33.56 32.19
C GLY A 609 2.12 -33.15 30.95
N ALA A 610 2.50 -31.86 30.85
CA ALA A 610 3.11 -31.27 29.67
C ALA A 610 4.62 -31.03 29.80
N PHE A 611 5.14 -30.97 31.05
CA PHE A 611 6.53 -30.60 31.32
C PHE A 611 7.55 -31.49 30.60
N ASP A 612 7.39 -32.81 30.72
CA ASP A 612 8.36 -33.77 30.14
C ASP A 612 8.31 -33.79 28.61
N GLU A 613 7.13 -33.55 28.03
CA GLU A 613 6.96 -33.44 26.58
C GLU A 613 7.74 -32.23 26.03
N ILE A 614 7.51 -31.06 26.60
CA ILE A 614 8.19 -29.82 26.20
C ILE A 614 9.68 -29.92 26.46
N LYS A 615 10.09 -30.50 27.60
CA LYS A 615 11.49 -30.78 27.93
C LYS A 615 12.13 -31.62 26.83
N GLY A 616 11.47 -32.66 26.36
CA GLY A 616 11.95 -33.51 25.26
C GLY A 616 12.16 -32.75 23.95
N TRP A 617 11.31 -31.77 23.64
CA TRP A 617 11.51 -30.91 22.47
C TRP A 617 12.80 -30.08 22.61
N PHE A 618 13.01 -29.44 23.76
CA PHE A 618 14.22 -28.63 24.01
C PHE A 618 15.50 -29.45 24.07
N GLU A 619 15.47 -30.64 24.65
CA GLU A 619 16.58 -31.58 24.62
C GLU A 619 16.94 -31.98 23.17
N LYS A 620 15.92 -32.20 22.32
CA LYS A 620 16.17 -32.55 20.92
C LYS A 620 16.70 -31.36 20.12
N ILE A 621 16.24 -30.14 20.39
CA ILE A 621 16.80 -28.92 19.78
C ILE A 621 18.27 -28.77 20.13
N LYS A 622 18.64 -28.95 21.41
CA LYS A 622 20.01 -28.91 21.88
C LYS A 622 20.89 -29.97 21.19
N GLU A 623 20.40 -31.20 21.12
CA GLU A 623 21.08 -32.30 20.44
C GLU A 623 21.40 -31.98 18.99
N LEU A 624 20.38 -31.52 18.24
CA LEU A 624 20.50 -31.18 16.82
C LEU A 624 21.38 -29.95 16.57
N ALA A 625 21.33 -28.96 17.44
CA ALA A 625 22.19 -27.79 17.36
C ALA A 625 23.64 -28.06 17.76
N ASN A 626 23.90 -29.15 18.45
CA ASN A 626 25.22 -29.51 19.00
C ASN A 626 25.82 -28.36 19.83
N ILE A 627 25.03 -27.83 20.78
CA ILE A 627 25.37 -26.72 21.69
C ILE A 627 25.14 -27.09 23.16
#